data_9fb28811bde282095011d7c3d807290a
#
_entry.id   9fb28811bde282095011d7c3d807290a
#
_cell.length_a   1.000
_cell.length_b   1.000
_cell.length_c   1.000
_cell.angle_alpha   90.00
_cell.angle_beta   90.00
_cell.angle_gamma   90.00
#
_symmetry.space_group_name_H-M   'P 1'
#
loop_
_entity.id
_entity.type
_entity.pdbx_description
1 polymer ?
#
loop_
_entity_poly.entity_id
_entity_poly.type
_entity_poly.pdbx_seq_one_letter_code
_entity_poly.pdbx_strand_id
1 'polypeptide(L)'
;MLEITSEVQKEWVAFASADAPRYRFGSYPHQGVYHRPAAGRPRVAFIASHHVVDFTDHYMARPLAERGYGFLGWNTRYRGEGSHFRLDDALADIGHGLRWLRDVAAVDTIVMLGNSGGGSLMAAYQAEAICVARAGDLYVSVNSHQGRPDVLTAWIDPSVVDEADVLATDPELDMFNPDNGPPYHEQFVTRYRQAQRDRNDRITTWAQAEVQRLEESGIHDRVFVVNRQWADLRFLDLSLDPSDRSAGCYFGDARTANYGSWGVATTCSLRGWLSMWSLRTARCRGVDLFPKLRVPALVVQSTADQGVFPSDARAIHDSLGSNDKTLEFVRGRHYFEDDDAALTEVADLVAAWTAERTG
;
A
#
# COMPACT_ATOMS: atom_id res chain seq x y z
N MET A 1 -0.10 32.30 -0.27
CA MET A 1 -0.68 31.83 -1.55
C MET A 1 0.48 31.20 -2.30
N LEU A 2 0.48 29.86 -2.43
CA LEU A 2 1.52 29.17 -3.18
C LEU A 2 1.35 29.47 -4.67
N GLU A 3 2.40 29.96 -5.33
CA GLU A 3 2.38 30.19 -6.79
C GLU A 3 2.43 28.84 -7.50
N ILE A 4 1.45 28.59 -8.38
CA ILE A 4 1.44 27.43 -9.27
C ILE A 4 2.40 27.75 -10.42
N THR A 5 3.54 27.05 -10.49
CA THR A 5 4.50 27.17 -11.58
C THR A 5 4.08 26.25 -12.74
N SER A 6 4.00 26.78 -13.96
CA SER A 6 3.52 26.01 -15.15
C SER A 6 4.48 24.92 -15.66
N GLU A 7 5.70 24.87 -15.16
CA GLU A 7 6.73 23.91 -15.62
C GLU A 7 7.26 23.05 -14.49
N VAL A 8 7.22 21.74 -14.69
CA VAL A 8 7.79 20.73 -13.79
C VAL A 8 8.96 20.06 -14.50
N GLN A 9 10.10 20.00 -13.85
CA GLN A 9 11.25 19.22 -14.29
C GLN A 9 11.20 17.82 -13.71
N LYS A 10 11.54 16.83 -14.54
CA LYS A 10 11.66 15.42 -14.17
C LYS A 10 13.12 15.01 -14.28
N GLU A 11 13.67 14.47 -13.21
CA GLU A 11 15.04 13.95 -13.16
C GLU A 11 15.01 12.46 -12.86
N TRP A 12 15.59 11.65 -13.74
CA TRP A 12 15.74 10.22 -13.50
C TRP A 12 16.82 9.98 -12.47
N VAL A 13 16.46 9.33 -11.38
CA VAL A 13 17.37 8.96 -10.29
C VAL A 13 17.58 7.46 -10.35
N ALA A 14 18.80 7.02 -10.64
CA ALA A 14 19.11 5.59 -10.66
C ALA A 14 20.57 5.37 -10.24
N PHE A 15 20.78 4.36 -9.40
CA PHE A 15 22.12 3.91 -9.01
C PHE A 15 22.11 2.42 -8.65
N ALA A 16 23.26 1.77 -8.81
CA ALA A 16 23.41 0.37 -8.45
C ALA A 16 23.34 0.19 -6.94
N SER A 17 22.64 -0.85 -6.51
CA SER A 17 22.63 -1.27 -5.11
C SER A 17 23.74 -2.28 -4.86
N ALA A 18 24.68 -1.94 -3.97
CA ALA A 18 25.69 -2.88 -3.49
C ALA A 18 25.06 -4.03 -2.68
N ASP A 19 23.91 -3.74 -2.05
CA ASP A 19 23.23 -4.65 -1.11
C ASP A 19 22.14 -5.50 -1.78
N ALA A 20 21.98 -5.38 -3.10
CA ALA A 20 20.98 -6.12 -3.86
C ALA A 20 21.58 -6.85 -5.06
N PRO A 21 22.41 -7.88 -4.84
CA PRO A 21 22.98 -8.65 -5.93
C PRO A 21 21.89 -9.37 -6.72
N ARG A 22 21.96 -9.26 -8.05
CA ARG A 22 21.08 -9.94 -8.99
C ARG A 22 21.82 -11.12 -9.61
N TYR A 23 22.29 -12.05 -8.77
CA TYR A 23 23.14 -13.18 -9.19
C TYR A 23 24.28 -12.71 -10.11
N ARG A 24 24.43 -13.34 -11.29
CA ARG A 24 25.43 -12.98 -12.31
C ARG A 24 24.96 -11.87 -13.26
N PHE A 25 23.75 -11.35 -13.08
CA PHE A 25 23.16 -10.29 -13.92
C PHE A 25 23.41 -8.87 -13.39
N GLY A 26 24.23 -8.72 -12.37
CA GLY A 26 24.52 -7.43 -11.72
C GLY A 26 23.69 -7.16 -10.48
N SER A 27 23.43 -5.90 -10.19
CA SER A 27 22.63 -5.48 -9.04
C SER A 27 21.24 -5.02 -9.48
N TYR A 28 20.25 -5.13 -8.59
CA TYR A 28 18.99 -4.42 -8.79
C TYR A 28 19.24 -2.92 -8.73
N PRO A 29 18.72 -2.12 -9.67
CA PRO A 29 18.84 -0.69 -9.58
C PRO A 29 17.90 -0.14 -8.51
N HIS A 30 18.39 0.80 -7.69
CA HIS A 30 17.54 1.74 -7.00
C HIS A 30 17.15 2.80 -8.01
N GLN A 31 15.85 3.07 -8.18
CA GLN A 31 15.40 3.97 -9.24
C GLN A 31 14.08 4.67 -8.93
N GLY A 32 13.94 5.85 -9.48
CA GLY A 32 12.74 6.66 -9.41
C GLY A 32 12.85 7.88 -10.28
N VAL A 33 11.84 8.74 -10.21
CA VAL A 33 11.87 10.06 -10.85
C VAL A 33 11.65 11.13 -9.79
N TYR A 34 12.51 12.11 -9.77
CA TYR A 34 12.37 13.31 -8.97
C TYR A 34 11.69 14.41 -9.77
N HIS A 35 10.49 14.78 -9.36
CA HIS A 35 9.73 15.89 -9.93
C HIS A 35 9.97 17.12 -9.06
N ARG A 36 10.22 18.26 -9.70
CA ARG A 36 10.43 19.53 -9.01
C ARG A 36 9.99 20.73 -9.85
N PRO A 37 9.77 21.89 -9.25
CA PRO A 37 9.59 23.12 -10.01
C PRO A 37 10.77 23.36 -10.96
N ALA A 38 10.50 23.93 -12.14
CA ALA A 38 11.56 24.31 -13.08
C ALA A 38 12.49 25.40 -12.49
N ALA A 39 11.94 26.28 -11.68
CA ALA A 39 12.69 27.34 -11.03
C ALA A 39 12.87 27.05 -9.52
N GLY A 40 14.08 27.29 -9.04
CA GLY A 40 14.41 27.14 -7.63
C GLY A 40 14.71 25.68 -7.20
N ARG A 41 15.03 25.53 -5.93
CA ARG A 41 15.31 24.25 -5.27
C ARG A 41 14.32 24.04 -4.15
N PRO A 42 13.49 23.00 -4.19
CA PRO A 42 12.53 22.71 -3.12
C PRO A 42 13.26 22.46 -1.79
N ARG A 43 12.79 23.10 -0.72
CA ARG A 43 13.26 22.81 0.65
C ARG A 43 12.53 21.63 1.26
N VAL A 44 11.33 21.33 0.75
CA VAL A 44 10.47 20.23 1.19
C VAL A 44 10.25 19.29 0.03
N ALA A 45 10.42 17.99 0.25
CA ALA A 45 10.10 16.97 -0.75
C ALA A 45 9.29 15.83 -0.17
N PHE A 46 8.38 15.33 -0.98
CA PHE A 46 7.67 14.09 -0.75
C PHE A 46 8.47 12.90 -1.30
N ILE A 47 8.36 11.76 -0.64
CA ILE A 47 8.79 10.48 -1.19
C ILE A 47 7.64 9.50 -1.06
N ALA A 48 7.28 8.85 -2.18
CA ALA A 48 6.29 7.81 -2.22
C ALA A 48 6.90 6.53 -2.79
N SER A 49 6.57 5.39 -2.18
CA SER A 49 6.98 4.07 -2.66
C SER A 49 5.87 3.05 -2.44
N HIS A 50 5.83 2.06 -3.30
CA HIS A 50 4.91 0.93 -3.19
C HIS A 50 5.71 -0.38 -3.23
N HIS A 51 5.12 -1.46 -2.71
CA HIS A 51 5.82 -2.75 -2.68
C HIS A 51 6.02 -3.36 -4.09
N VAL A 52 5.13 -3.10 -5.06
CA VAL A 52 5.24 -3.62 -6.43
C VAL A 52 4.82 -2.64 -7.52
N VAL A 53 3.93 -1.68 -7.22
CA VAL A 53 3.46 -0.70 -8.22
C VAL A 53 4.57 0.30 -8.51
N ASP A 54 4.72 0.64 -9.78
CA ASP A 54 5.66 1.67 -10.22
C ASP A 54 5.14 3.07 -9.85
N PHE A 55 5.81 3.72 -8.91
CA PHE A 55 5.49 5.07 -8.48
C PHE A 55 6.36 6.15 -9.16
N THR A 56 7.10 5.79 -10.18
CA THR A 56 7.95 6.72 -10.95
C THR A 56 7.18 7.99 -11.37
N ASP A 57 5.95 7.85 -11.86
CA ASP A 57 5.08 8.96 -12.26
C ASP A 57 3.77 8.94 -11.43
N HIS A 58 3.93 8.98 -10.13
CA HIS A 58 2.80 9.00 -9.19
C HIS A 58 1.89 10.20 -9.46
N TYR A 59 0.57 10.01 -9.42
CA TYR A 59 -0.42 11.05 -9.77
C TYR A 59 -0.26 12.35 -8.97
N MET A 60 0.22 12.29 -7.72
CA MET A 60 0.49 13.48 -6.89
C MET A 60 1.81 14.19 -7.24
N ALA A 61 2.70 13.56 -8.04
CA ALA A 61 4.04 14.07 -8.26
C ALA A 61 4.04 15.44 -8.95
N ARG A 62 3.34 15.52 -10.09
CA ARG A 62 3.24 16.78 -10.83
C ARG A 62 2.45 17.86 -10.07
N PRO A 63 1.25 17.59 -9.53
CA PRO A 63 0.49 18.58 -8.78
C PRO A 63 1.26 19.18 -7.59
N LEU A 64 2.02 18.37 -6.85
CA LEU A 64 2.82 18.89 -5.74
C LEU A 64 4.07 19.64 -6.21
N ALA A 65 4.69 19.22 -7.32
CA ALA A 65 5.81 19.96 -7.92
C ALA A 65 5.38 21.34 -8.45
N GLU A 66 4.19 21.46 -9.03
CA GLU A 66 3.59 22.74 -9.46
C GLU A 66 3.33 23.68 -8.27
N ARG A 67 3.21 23.14 -7.05
CA ARG A 67 3.03 23.89 -5.78
C ARG A 67 4.36 24.17 -5.04
N GLY A 68 5.50 23.93 -5.70
CA GLY A 68 6.80 24.29 -5.16
C GLY A 68 7.52 23.20 -4.37
N TYR A 69 6.94 22.01 -4.26
CA TYR A 69 7.52 20.87 -3.57
C TYR A 69 8.39 20.01 -4.50
N GLY A 70 9.37 19.31 -3.92
CA GLY A 70 9.95 18.15 -4.58
C GLY A 70 9.05 16.92 -4.41
N PHE A 71 9.09 15.99 -5.36
CA PHE A 71 8.44 14.70 -5.24
C PHE A 71 9.30 13.61 -5.83
N LEU A 72 9.74 12.66 -5.01
CA LEU A 72 10.46 11.48 -5.47
C LEU A 72 9.50 10.28 -5.53
N GLY A 73 9.08 9.94 -6.75
CA GLY A 73 8.42 8.68 -7.03
C GLY A 73 9.46 7.57 -7.02
N TRP A 74 9.55 6.81 -5.94
CA TRP A 74 10.63 5.86 -5.68
C TRP A 74 10.18 4.42 -5.75
N ASN A 75 10.99 3.57 -6.36
CA ASN A 75 10.67 2.15 -6.50
C ASN A 75 11.63 1.29 -5.68
N THR A 76 11.07 0.27 -5.04
CA THR A 76 11.86 -0.81 -4.48
C THR A 76 12.34 -1.75 -5.58
N ARG A 77 13.29 -2.66 -5.28
CA ARG A 77 13.75 -3.72 -6.19
C ARG A 77 12.62 -4.63 -6.69
N TYR A 78 11.47 -4.61 -6.01
CA TYR A 78 10.29 -5.43 -6.31
C TYR A 78 9.31 -4.77 -7.29
N ARG A 79 9.65 -3.65 -7.91
CA ARG A 79 8.82 -2.99 -8.92
C ARG A 79 8.39 -3.97 -10.01
N GLY A 80 7.09 -4.18 -10.15
CA GLY A 80 6.48 -5.09 -11.13
C GLY A 80 6.53 -6.56 -10.77
N GLU A 81 7.24 -6.96 -9.69
CA GLU A 81 7.38 -8.35 -9.30
C GLU A 81 7.49 -8.47 -7.77
N GLY A 82 6.41 -8.92 -7.14
CA GLY A 82 6.28 -9.03 -5.69
C GLY A 82 6.37 -10.44 -5.13
N SER A 83 6.51 -11.48 -5.97
CA SER A 83 6.47 -12.88 -5.50
C SER A 83 7.50 -13.17 -4.42
N HIS A 84 8.69 -12.58 -4.54
CA HIS A 84 9.81 -12.79 -3.62
C HIS A 84 10.00 -11.64 -2.62
N PHE A 85 8.98 -10.85 -2.38
CA PHE A 85 9.07 -9.67 -1.55
C PHE A 85 9.60 -9.96 -0.13
N ARG A 86 10.57 -9.15 0.28
CA ARG A 86 11.13 -9.13 1.64
C ARG A 86 11.04 -7.71 2.17
N LEU A 87 10.40 -7.56 3.33
CA LEU A 87 10.20 -6.23 3.91
C LEU A 87 11.54 -5.52 4.19
N ASP A 88 12.51 -6.23 4.77
CA ASP A 88 13.81 -5.64 5.12
C ASP A 88 14.53 -5.06 3.90
N ASP A 89 14.49 -5.76 2.76
CA ASP A 89 15.07 -5.30 1.50
C ASP A 89 14.34 -4.05 0.98
N ALA A 90 13.01 -4.03 1.05
CA ALA A 90 12.21 -2.89 0.61
C ALA A 90 12.46 -1.66 1.50
N LEU A 91 12.60 -1.84 2.81
CA LEU A 91 12.95 -0.75 3.73
C LEU A 91 14.36 -0.22 3.46
N ALA A 92 15.33 -1.08 3.16
CA ALA A 92 16.65 -0.64 2.74
C ALA A 92 16.60 0.20 1.46
N ASP A 93 15.83 -0.24 0.46
CA ASP A 93 15.64 0.49 -0.80
C ASP A 93 15.00 1.87 -0.59
N ILE A 94 13.98 1.98 0.28
CA ILE A 94 13.37 3.27 0.65
C ILE A 94 14.41 4.17 1.32
N GLY A 95 15.23 3.64 2.21
CA GLY A 95 16.32 4.37 2.85
C GLY A 95 17.32 4.99 1.87
N HIS A 96 17.56 4.36 0.72
CA HIS A 96 18.39 4.92 -0.35
C HIS A 96 17.72 6.16 -0.99
N GLY A 97 16.41 6.14 -1.19
CA GLY A 97 15.66 7.29 -1.69
C GLY A 97 15.71 8.49 -0.73
N LEU A 98 15.53 8.25 0.58
CA LEU A 98 15.63 9.31 1.58
C LEU A 98 17.04 9.91 1.65
N ARG A 99 18.10 9.08 1.58
CA ARG A 99 19.48 9.56 1.52
C ARG A 99 19.71 10.45 0.31
N TRP A 100 19.25 10.02 -0.87
CA TRP A 100 19.37 10.82 -2.08
C TRP A 100 18.68 12.19 -1.95
N LEU A 101 17.48 12.24 -1.38
CA LEU A 101 16.78 13.49 -1.13
C LEU A 101 17.57 14.42 -0.20
N ARG A 102 18.18 13.91 0.87
CA ARG A 102 18.97 14.73 1.81
C ARG A 102 20.33 15.13 1.23
N ASP A 103 21.05 14.19 0.66
CA ASP A 103 22.47 14.38 0.32
C ASP A 103 22.67 15.00 -1.07
N VAL A 104 21.77 14.71 -2.02
CA VAL A 104 21.88 15.15 -3.42
C VAL A 104 20.86 16.24 -3.75
N ALA A 105 19.57 15.98 -3.54
CA ALA A 105 18.53 16.98 -3.70
C ALA A 105 18.63 18.08 -2.62
N ALA A 106 19.27 17.81 -1.50
CA ALA A 106 19.53 18.69 -0.34
C ALA A 106 18.25 19.38 0.14
N VAL A 107 17.21 18.59 0.34
CA VAL A 107 15.97 19.07 0.95
C VAL A 107 16.10 19.10 2.48
N ASP A 108 15.44 20.07 3.10
CA ASP A 108 15.46 20.23 4.55
C ASP A 108 14.45 19.31 5.23
N THR A 109 13.28 19.16 4.62
CA THR A 109 12.14 18.40 5.16
C THR A 109 11.70 17.30 4.19
N ILE A 110 11.53 16.09 4.68
CA ILE A 110 11.00 14.96 3.91
C ILE A 110 9.63 14.55 4.43
N VAL A 111 8.65 14.52 3.52
CA VAL A 111 7.31 14.03 3.78
C VAL A 111 7.20 12.60 3.25
N MET A 112 6.94 11.65 4.15
CA MET A 112 6.67 10.27 3.79
C MET A 112 5.24 10.13 3.28
N LEU A 113 5.03 9.91 1.99
CA LEU A 113 3.71 9.76 1.41
C LEU A 113 3.39 8.28 1.18
N GLY A 114 2.40 7.78 1.91
CA GLY A 114 1.82 6.47 1.72
C GLY A 114 0.54 6.56 0.88
N ASN A 115 0.47 5.77 -0.21
CA ASN A 115 -0.74 5.64 -1.01
C ASN A 115 -1.02 4.16 -1.26
N SER A 116 -2.29 3.77 -1.17
CA SER A 116 -2.68 2.37 -1.38
C SER A 116 -1.88 1.41 -0.48
N GLY A 117 -1.33 0.35 -1.05
CA GLY A 117 -0.41 -0.55 -0.33
C GLY A 117 0.88 0.11 0.16
N GLY A 118 1.29 1.23 -0.45
CA GLY A 118 2.41 2.03 0.01
C GLY A 118 2.21 2.65 1.40
N GLY A 119 0.96 2.81 1.86
CA GLY A 119 0.66 3.38 3.18
C GLY A 119 1.37 2.65 4.31
N SER A 120 1.09 1.36 4.47
CA SER A 120 1.73 0.56 5.52
C SER A 120 3.23 0.34 5.29
N LEU A 121 3.70 0.33 4.03
CA LEU A 121 5.12 0.22 3.72
C LEU A 121 5.91 1.46 4.16
N MET A 122 5.41 2.66 3.84
CA MET A 122 6.02 3.92 4.26
C MET A 122 5.93 4.11 5.77
N ALA A 123 4.82 3.65 6.39
CA ALA A 123 4.69 3.60 7.85
C ALA A 123 5.69 2.63 8.50
N ALA A 124 5.94 1.47 7.90
CA ALA A 124 6.94 0.52 8.40
C ALA A 124 8.34 1.14 8.38
N TYR A 125 8.71 1.80 7.27
CA TYR A 125 9.98 2.53 7.22
C TYR A 125 10.05 3.60 8.30
N GLN A 126 9.03 4.45 8.41
CA GLN A 126 8.99 5.53 9.40
C GLN A 126 9.11 4.99 10.84
N ALA A 127 8.41 3.90 11.15
CA ALA A 127 8.43 3.30 12.49
C ALA A 127 9.77 2.64 12.86
N GLU A 128 10.45 2.03 11.89
CA GLU A 128 11.74 1.36 12.10
C GLU A 128 12.93 2.34 11.99
N ALA A 129 12.83 3.37 11.17
CA ALA A 129 13.87 4.37 10.96
C ALA A 129 14.11 5.29 12.17
N ILE A 130 13.15 5.42 13.09
CA ILE A 130 13.32 6.16 14.36
C ILE A 130 14.54 5.66 15.12
N CYS A 131 14.90 4.38 14.98
CA CYS A 131 16.06 3.79 15.62
C CYS A 131 17.39 4.10 14.92
N VAL A 132 17.38 4.63 13.67
CA VAL A 132 18.59 4.87 12.83
C VAL A 132 18.74 6.31 12.36
N ALA A 133 18.08 7.27 12.94
CA ALA A 133 18.23 8.73 12.73
C ALA A 133 17.99 9.25 11.30
N ARG A 134 17.22 8.53 10.44
CA ARG A 134 16.96 8.92 9.05
C ARG A 134 15.48 8.77 8.63
N ALA A 135 14.57 8.96 9.58
CA ALA A 135 13.14 9.01 9.32
C ALA A 135 12.74 10.23 8.49
N GLY A 136 11.54 10.22 7.95
CA GLY A 136 10.88 11.42 7.44
C GLY A 136 10.44 12.35 8.57
N ASP A 137 10.15 13.58 8.22
CA ASP A 137 9.78 14.63 9.17
C ASP A 137 8.25 14.73 9.33
N LEU A 138 7.51 14.39 8.28
CA LEU A 138 6.04 14.35 8.23
C LEU A 138 5.56 13.05 7.60
N TYR A 139 4.32 12.63 7.90
CA TYR A 139 3.68 11.48 7.29
C TYR A 139 2.33 11.88 6.65
N VAL A 140 2.13 11.52 5.39
CA VAL A 140 0.87 11.73 4.66
C VAL A 140 0.38 10.39 4.14
N SER A 141 -0.87 10.05 4.45
CA SER A 141 -1.56 8.84 4.01
C SER A 141 -2.70 9.24 3.07
N VAL A 142 -2.68 8.79 1.83
CA VAL A 142 -3.74 9.05 0.85
C VAL A 142 -4.29 7.72 0.35
N ASN A 143 -5.57 7.46 0.58
CA ASN A 143 -6.23 6.22 0.15
C ASN A 143 -5.41 4.98 0.50
N SER A 144 -4.97 4.88 1.75
CA SER A 144 -4.00 3.87 2.18
C SER A 144 -4.66 2.67 2.84
N HIS A 145 -4.12 1.49 2.59
CA HIS A 145 -4.51 0.29 3.33
C HIS A 145 -3.88 0.27 4.73
N GLN A 146 -4.59 -0.30 5.69
CA GLN A 146 -4.12 -0.48 7.07
C GLN A 146 -2.89 -1.38 7.18
N GLY A 147 -2.79 -2.40 6.32
CA GLY A 147 -1.68 -3.36 6.30
C GLY A 147 -1.81 -4.31 5.12
N ARG A 148 -0.70 -4.84 4.63
CA ARG A 148 -0.73 -5.79 3.51
C ARG A 148 -1.42 -7.10 3.88
N PRO A 149 -1.10 -7.74 5.02
CA PRO A 149 -1.80 -8.96 5.42
C PRO A 149 -3.27 -8.68 5.78
N ASP A 150 -3.58 -7.51 6.32
CA ASP A 150 -4.94 -7.14 6.73
C ASP A 150 -5.84 -6.98 5.50
N VAL A 151 -5.37 -6.26 4.46
CA VAL A 151 -6.15 -6.07 3.23
C VAL A 151 -6.31 -7.37 2.46
N LEU A 152 -5.25 -8.17 2.32
CA LEU A 152 -5.38 -9.47 1.66
C LEU A 152 -6.38 -10.36 2.40
N THR A 153 -6.30 -10.43 3.72
CA THR A 153 -7.21 -11.24 4.51
C THR A 153 -8.67 -10.79 4.36
N ALA A 154 -8.92 -9.48 4.26
CA ALA A 154 -10.26 -8.97 4.00
C ALA A 154 -10.76 -9.27 2.58
N TRP A 155 -9.86 -9.51 1.63
CA TRP A 155 -10.18 -9.71 0.21
C TRP A 155 -10.12 -11.16 -0.26
N ILE A 156 -9.39 -12.08 0.42
CA ILE A 156 -9.40 -13.49 0.02
C ILE A 156 -10.76 -14.12 0.24
N ASP A 157 -11.17 -14.95 -0.71
CA ASP A 157 -12.45 -15.64 -0.70
C ASP A 157 -12.42 -16.83 0.28
N PRO A 158 -13.17 -16.77 1.40
CA PRO A 158 -13.14 -17.84 2.39
C PRO A 158 -13.89 -19.10 1.95
N SER A 159 -14.65 -19.03 0.85
CA SER A 159 -15.37 -20.19 0.31
C SER A 159 -14.43 -21.23 -0.29
N VAL A 160 -13.18 -20.87 -0.64
CA VAL A 160 -12.18 -21.80 -1.18
C VAL A 160 -11.78 -22.84 -0.13
N VAL A 161 -12.07 -24.10 -0.39
CA VAL A 161 -11.77 -25.22 0.51
C VAL A 161 -10.50 -26.00 0.13
N ASP A 162 -10.08 -25.92 -1.14
CA ASP A 162 -8.85 -26.50 -1.65
C ASP A 162 -8.08 -25.46 -2.48
N GLU A 163 -6.87 -25.12 -2.06
CA GLU A 163 -6.02 -24.14 -2.79
C GLU A 163 -5.54 -24.66 -4.15
N ALA A 164 -5.59 -25.97 -4.38
CA ALA A 164 -5.23 -26.59 -5.65
C ALA A 164 -6.40 -26.61 -6.66
N ASP A 165 -7.64 -26.44 -6.19
CA ASP A 165 -8.85 -26.40 -7.02
C ASP A 165 -9.69 -25.16 -6.72
N VAL A 166 -9.61 -24.18 -7.59
CA VAL A 166 -10.33 -22.88 -7.45
C VAL A 166 -11.85 -23.01 -7.53
N LEU A 167 -12.36 -24.14 -7.97
CA LEU A 167 -13.79 -24.42 -8.06
C LEU A 167 -14.32 -25.21 -6.85
N ALA A 168 -13.43 -25.76 -6.02
CA ALA A 168 -13.78 -26.42 -4.77
C ALA A 168 -14.17 -25.37 -3.71
N THR A 169 -15.45 -25.08 -3.59
CA THR A 169 -15.97 -24.00 -2.76
C THR A 169 -17.05 -24.48 -1.81
N ASP A 170 -17.13 -23.85 -0.63
CA ASP A 170 -18.22 -23.97 0.32
C ASP A 170 -19.32 -22.95 -0.02
N PRO A 171 -20.51 -23.37 -0.48
CA PRO A 171 -21.58 -22.46 -0.84
C PRO A 171 -22.14 -21.65 0.35
N GLU A 172 -21.95 -22.11 1.59
CA GLU A 172 -22.35 -21.35 2.79
C GLU A 172 -21.43 -20.15 3.09
N LEU A 173 -20.25 -20.12 2.48
CA LEU A 173 -19.27 -19.03 2.57
C LEU A 173 -19.09 -18.27 1.25
N ASP A 174 -19.84 -18.59 0.21
CA ASP A 174 -19.78 -17.87 -1.06
C ASP A 174 -20.58 -16.56 -0.97
N MET A 175 -19.86 -15.42 -0.99
CA MET A 175 -20.51 -14.10 -0.98
C MET A 175 -21.31 -13.79 -2.25
N PHE A 176 -21.10 -14.53 -3.32
CA PHE A 176 -21.82 -14.37 -4.59
C PHE A 176 -23.04 -15.27 -4.68
N ASN A 177 -23.29 -16.12 -3.67
CA ASN A 177 -24.52 -16.89 -3.55
C ASN A 177 -25.65 -15.96 -3.08
N PRO A 178 -26.74 -15.78 -3.87
CA PRO A 178 -27.82 -14.87 -3.52
C PRO A 178 -28.55 -15.27 -2.22
N ASP A 179 -28.46 -16.52 -1.77
CA ASP A 179 -29.03 -16.96 -0.49
C ASP A 179 -28.25 -16.39 0.71
N ASN A 180 -26.98 -15.95 0.53
CA ASN A 180 -26.17 -15.35 1.57
C ASN A 180 -26.29 -13.82 1.62
N GLY A 181 -26.69 -13.16 0.54
CA GLY A 181 -26.83 -11.70 0.41
C GLY A 181 -26.31 -11.17 -0.93
N PRO A 182 -26.14 -9.86 -1.16
CA PRO A 182 -26.41 -8.74 -0.26
C PRO A 182 -27.92 -8.42 -0.12
N PRO A 183 -28.35 -7.75 0.98
CA PRO A 183 -27.57 -7.37 2.15
C PRO A 183 -27.16 -8.57 3.00
N TYR A 184 -25.93 -8.52 3.57
CA TYR A 184 -25.45 -9.63 4.39
C TYR A 184 -25.88 -9.49 5.85
N HIS A 185 -26.44 -10.56 6.42
CA HIS A 185 -26.76 -10.59 7.85
C HIS A 185 -25.51 -10.56 8.72
N GLU A 186 -25.60 -9.94 9.88
CA GLU A 186 -24.47 -9.78 10.83
C GLU A 186 -23.81 -11.12 11.19
N GLN A 187 -24.61 -12.18 11.36
CA GLN A 187 -24.07 -13.52 11.62
C GLN A 187 -23.25 -14.06 10.45
N PHE A 188 -23.68 -13.81 9.21
CA PHE A 188 -22.92 -14.17 8.02
C PHE A 188 -21.63 -13.37 7.95
N VAL A 189 -21.69 -12.05 8.13
CA VAL A 189 -20.50 -11.18 8.14
C VAL A 189 -19.46 -11.67 9.16
N THR A 190 -19.89 -11.98 10.38
CA THR A 190 -19.00 -12.48 11.44
C THR A 190 -18.33 -13.80 11.06
N ARG A 191 -19.13 -14.78 10.59
CA ARG A 191 -18.63 -16.09 10.13
C ARG A 191 -17.69 -15.95 8.94
N TYR A 192 -18.06 -15.13 7.98
CA TYR A 192 -17.29 -14.86 6.77
C TYR A 192 -15.91 -14.28 7.10
N ARG A 193 -15.88 -13.24 7.93
CA ARG A 193 -14.61 -12.60 8.36
C ARG A 193 -13.73 -13.55 9.17
N GLN A 194 -14.31 -14.44 9.97
CA GLN A 194 -13.54 -15.47 10.65
C GLN A 194 -12.95 -16.48 9.65
N ALA A 195 -13.73 -16.95 8.70
CA ALA A 195 -13.28 -17.88 7.68
C ALA A 195 -12.18 -17.31 6.76
N GLN A 196 -12.19 -15.99 6.50
CA GLN A 196 -11.07 -15.30 5.83
C GLN A 196 -9.77 -15.38 6.65
N ARG A 197 -9.84 -15.14 7.96
CA ARG A 197 -8.67 -15.28 8.85
C ARG A 197 -8.18 -16.74 8.91
N ASP A 198 -9.09 -17.67 8.98
CA ASP A 198 -8.78 -19.10 9.01
C ASP A 198 -8.10 -19.55 7.70
N ARG A 199 -8.53 -19.03 6.54
CA ARG A 199 -7.87 -19.30 5.26
C ARG A 199 -6.45 -18.73 5.24
N ASN A 200 -6.24 -17.48 5.67
CA ASN A 200 -4.90 -16.90 5.78
C ASN A 200 -3.99 -17.74 6.70
N ASP A 201 -4.52 -18.21 7.84
CA ASP A 201 -3.75 -19.02 8.79
C ASP A 201 -3.43 -20.43 8.25
N ARG A 202 -4.36 -21.07 7.52
CA ARG A 202 -4.09 -22.34 6.82
C ARG A 202 -2.95 -22.22 5.83
N ILE A 203 -2.98 -21.19 4.97
CA ILE A 203 -1.90 -20.93 4.00
C ILE A 203 -0.59 -20.65 4.72
N THR A 204 -0.61 -19.87 5.80
CA THR A 204 0.58 -19.57 6.61
C THR A 204 1.19 -20.81 7.23
N THR A 205 0.37 -21.65 7.84
CA THR A 205 0.82 -22.92 8.47
C THR A 205 1.43 -23.84 7.44
N TRP A 206 0.77 -23.99 6.28
CA TRP A 206 1.33 -24.77 5.19
C TRP A 206 2.65 -24.19 4.68
N ALA A 207 2.73 -22.86 4.47
CA ALA A 207 3.95 -22.23 3.97
C ALA A 207 5.15 -22.41 4.95
N GLN A 208 4.91 -22.33 6.25
CA GLN A 208 5.94 -22.58 7.26
C GLN A 208 6.44 -24.03 7.23
N ALA A 209 5.52 -25.01 7.18
CA ALA A 209 5.87 -26.42 7.10
C ALA A 209 6.63 -26.74 5.80
N GLU A 210 6.21 -26.13 4.69
CA GLU A 210 6.86 -26.34 3.39
C GLU A 210 8.26 -25.71 3.31
N VAL A 211 8.46 -24.54 3.91
CA VAL A 211 9.82 -23.96 4.07
C VAL A 211 10.74 -24.94 4.79
N GLN A 212 10.31 -25.48 5.93
CA GLN A 212 11.10 -26.43 6.70
C GLN A 212 11.43 -27.69 5.89
N ARG A 213 10.43 -28.29 5.22
CA ARG A 213 10.61 -29.47 4.37
C ARG A 213 11.60 -29.23 3.23
N LEU A 214 11.56 -28.09 2.59
CA LEU A 214 12.48 -27.73 1.51
C LEU A 214 13.91 -27.49 2.01
N GLU A 215 14.07 -26.83 3.17
CA GLU A 215 15.39 -26.62 3.80
C GLU A 215 16.10 -27.93 4.11
N GLU A 216 15.39 -28.96 4.58
CA GLU A 216 15.94 -30.30 4.79
C GLU A 216 16.50 -30.91 3.51
N SER A 217 15.99 -30.50 2.35
CA SER A 217 16.44 -30.91 1.03
C SER A 217 17.45 -29.96 0.36
N GLY A 218 17.89 -28.91 1.08
CA GLY A 218 18.79 -27.90 0.56
C GLY A 218 18.15 -26.94 -0.44
N ILE A 219 16.80 -26.89 -0.51
CA ILE A 219 16.04 -25.98 -1.37
C ILE A 219 15.60 -24.80 -0.53
N HIS A 220 15.90 -23.58 -1.00
CA HIS A 220 15.72 -22.39 -0.19
C HIS A 220 14.28 -21.85 -0.20
N ASP A 221 13.59 -21.88 -1.32
CA ASP A 221 12.23 -21.33 -1.48
C ASP A 221 11.54 -21.91 -2.73
N ARG A 222 10.23 -21.75 -2.84
CA ARG A 222 9.47 -21.99 -4.07
C ARG A 222 8.24 -21.09 -4.15
N VAL A 223 7.73 -20.90 -5.35
CA VAL A 223 6.49 -20.13 -5.58
C VAL A 223 5.26 -21.04 -5.47
N PHE A 224 4.15 -20.40 -5.14
CA PHE A 224 2.79 -20.96 -5.18
C PHE A 224 1.79 -19.88 -5.59
N VAL A 225 0.57 -20.30 -5.89
CA VAL A 225 -0.50 -19.41 -6.33
C VAL A 225 -1.56 -19.30 -5.24
N VAL A 226 -2.03 -18.09 -5.00
CA VAL A 226 -3.20 -17.80 -4.17
C VAL A 226 -4.30 -17.30 -5.09
N ASN A 227 -5.40 -18.02 -5.14
CA ASN A 227 -6.54 -17.70 -6.00
C ASN A 227 -7.63 -16.95 -5.24
N ARG A 228 -8.55 -16.31 -5.97
CA ARG A 228 -9.79 -15.77 -5.42
C ARG A 228 -9.54 -14.70 -4.34
N GLN A 229 -9.13 -13.50 -4.78
CA GLN A 229 -8.69 -12.40 -3.92
C GLN A 229 -9.55 -11.13 -4.03
N TRP A 230 -10.76 -11.20 -4.62
CA TRP A 230 -11.67 -10.06 -4.75
C TRP A 230 -13.02 -10.36 -4.08
N ALA A 231 -12.97 -10.70 -2.79
CA ALA A 231 -14.10 -11.18 -2.03
C ALA A 231 -14.31 -10.44 -0.70
N ASP A 232 -14.17 -9.11 -0.70
CA ASP A 232 -14.63 -8.29 0.42
C ASP A 232 -16.14 -8.06 0.30
N LEU A 233 -16.89 -8.33 1.36
CA LEU A 233 -18.35 -8.13 1.40
C LEU A 233 -18.74 -6.69 1.05
N ARG A 234 -17.89 -5.69 1.38
CA ARG A 234 -18.10 -4.28 1.06
C ARG A 234 -18.09 -3.97 -0.43
N PHE A 235 -17.58 -4.87 -1.27
CA PHE A 235 -17.64 -4.72 -2.74
C PHE A 235 -19.07 -4.85 -3.28
N LEU A 236 -19.94 -5.60 -2.61
CA LEU A 236 -21.32 -5.81 -3.03
C LEU A 236 -22.35 -5.13 -2.11
N ASP A 237 -22.08 -5.10 -0.80
CA ASP A 237 -22.98 -4.51 0.18
C ASP A 237 -22.51 -3.09 0.56
N LEU A 238 -23.18 -2.10 -0.04
CA LEU A 238 -22.85 -0.69 0.21
C LEU A 238 -23.27 -0.22 1.61
N SER A 239 -24.10 -0.97 2.31
CA SER A 239 -24.49 -0.67 3.69
C SER A 239 -23.39 -1.01 4.70
N LEU A 240 -22.46 -1.89 4.30
CA LEU A 240 -21.23 -2.15 5.04
C LEU A 240 -20.21 -1.05 4.72
N ASP A 241 -20.02 -0.12 5.64
CA ASP A 241 -19.14 1.05 5.49
C ASP A 241 -19.62 2.04 4.41
N PRO A 242 -20.75 2.75 4.63
CA PRO A 242 -21.35 3.63 3.64
C PRO A 242 -20.44 4.76 3.15
N SER A 243 -20.43 4.99 1.84
CA SER A 243 -19.65 6.04 1.17
C SER A 243 -20.23 6.33 -0.21
N ASP A 244 -19.60 7.21 -1.00
CA ASP A 244 -20.06 7.56 -2.34
C ASP A 244 -19.69 6.51 -3.41
N ARG A 245 -19.08 5.37 -3.02
CA ARG A 245 -18.65 4.33 -3.95
C ARG A 245 -19.83 3.61 -4.59
N SER A 246 -19.64 3.15 -5.81
CA SER A 246 -20.53 2.15 -6.44
C SER A 246 -20.14 0.73 -6.03
N ALA A 247 -21.03 -0.22 -6.19
CA ALA A 247 -20.71 -1.65 -6.03
C ALA A 247 -19.65 -2.09 -7.04
N GLY A 248 -18.76 -3.00 -6.62
CA GLY A 248 -17.65 -3.50 -7.40
C GLY A 248 -16.30 -3.31 -6.71
N CYS A 249 -15.23 -3.68 -7.39
CA CYS A 249 -13.85 -3.52 -6.96
C CYS A 249 -13.03 -2.77 -8.01
N TYR A 250 -11.71 -2.61 -7.81
CA TYR A 250 -10.84 -1.92 -8.77
C TYR A 250 -10.86 -2.48 -10.20
N PHE A 251 -11.27 -3.72 -10.37
CA PHE A 251 -11.40 -4.38 -11.68
C PHE A 251 -12.86 -4.48 -12.17
N GLY A 252 -13.76 -3.66 -11.63
CA GLY A 252 -15.17 -3.62 -11.99
C GLY A 252 -16.00 -4.65 -11.21
N ASP A 253 -16.68 -5.57 -11.91
CA ASP A 253 -17.51 -6.58 -11.28
C ASP A 253 -16.69 -7.52 -10.38
N ALA A 254 -17.02 -7.55 -9.07
CA ALA A 254 -16.24 -8.28 -8.08
C ALA A 254 -16.23 -9.79 -8.31
N ARG A 255 -17.32 -10.39 -8.82
CA ARG A 255 -17.36 -11.83 -9.12
C ARG A 255 -16.42 -12.17 -10.26
N THR A 256 -16.47 -11.40 -11.36
CA THR A 256 -15.60 -11.59 -12.50
C THR A 256 -14.13 -11.43 -12.09
N ALA A 257 -13.82 -10.41 -11.30
CA ALA A 257 -12.48 -10.19 -10.77
C ALA A 257 -12.00 -11.34 -9.87
N ASN A 258 -12.88 -11.84 -8.98
CA ASN A 258 -12.55 -12.92 -8.04
C ASN A 258 -12.21 -14.25 -8.72
N TYR A 259 -12.84 -14.54 -9.85
CA TYR A 259 -12.53 -15.73 -10.68
C TYR A 259 -11.43 -15.46 -11.72
N GLY A 260 -10.98 -14.21 -11.85
CA GLY A 260 -9.89 -13.82 -12.73
C GLY A 260 -8.50 -14.19 -12.19
N SER A 261 -7.49 -13.98 -13.02
CA SER A 261 -6.09 -14.28 -12.68
C SER A 261 -5.38 -13.14 -11.95
N TRP A 262 -6.04 -12.01 -11.74
CA TRP A 262 -5.46 -10.83 -11.09
C TRP A 262 -5.77 -10.82 -9.59
N GLY A 263 -4.75 -10.56 -8.79
CA GLY A 263 -4.87 -10.38 -7.35
C GLY A 263 -3.63 -9.73 -6.78
N VAL A 264 -3.72 -9.23 -5.57
CA VAL A 264 -2.60 -8.53 -4.90
C VAL A 264 -1.47 -9.48 -4.49
N ALA A 265 -1.78 -10.77 -4.29
CA ALA A 265 -0.87 -11.82 -3.84
C ALA A 265 -0.98 -13.09 -4.71
N THR A 266 -1.27 -12.96 -6.01
CA THR A 266 -1.56 -14.11 -6.89
C THR A 266 -0.40 -15.09 -6.95
N THR A 267 0.83 -14.61 -7.12
CA THR A 267 2.03 -15.44 -7.09
C THR A 267 2.90 -15.02 -5.92
N CYS A 268 3.18 -15.96 -5.03
CA CYS A 268 4.04 -15.72 -3.87
C CYS A 268 5.10 -16.81 -3.77
N SER A 269 6.31 -16.44 -3.36
CA SER A 269 7.19 -17.43 -2.75
C SER A 269 6.73 -17.70 -1.32
N LEU A 270 7.12 -18.85 -0.75
CA LEU A 270 6.76 -19.19 0.63
C LEU A 270 7.25 -18.09 1.60
N ARG A 271 8.49 -17.64 1.43
CA ARG A 271 9.08 -16.60 2.28
C ARG A 271 8.49 -15.23 1.98
N GLY A 272 8.09 -14.95 0.73
CA GLY A 272 7.36 -13.74 0.34
C GLY A 272 5.99 -13.66 1.03
N TRP A 273 5.25 -14.78 1.05
CA TRP A 273 3.99 -14.88 1.81
C TRP A 273 4.20 -14.56 3.29
N LEU A 274 5.16 -15.22 3.93
CA LEU A 274 5.44 -15.02 5.35
C LEU A 274 5.91 -13.60 5.69
N SER A 275 6.59 -12.94 4.75
CA SER A 275 7.09 -11.57 4.92
C SER A 275 6.01 -10.50 4.75
N MET A 276 5.00 -10.73 3.86
CA MET A 276 4.07 -9.67 3.46
C MET A 276 2.60 -9.99 3.76
N TRP A 277 2.14 -11.24 3.58
CA TRP A 277 0.72 -11.54 3.47
C TRP A 277 0.14 -12.30 4.66
N SER A 278 0.98 -12.94 5.45
CA SER A 278 0.58 -13.68 6.63
C SER A 278 0.18 -12.74 7.77
N LEU A 279 -1.05 -12.85 8.28
CA LEU A 279 -1.47 -12.13 9.49
C LEU A 279 -0.60 -12.42 10.71
N ARG A 280 -0.01 -13.65 10.75
CA ARG A 280 0.75 -14.12 11.90
C ARG A 280 2.22 -13.70 11.87
N THR A 281 2.83 -13.55 10.68
CA THR A 281 4.28 -13.37 10.57
C THR A 281 4.71 -12.09 9.88
N ALA A 282 3.83 -11.45 9.08
CA ALA A 282 4.20 -10.22 8.39
C ALA A 282 4.26 -9.04 9.37
N ARG A 283 5.30 -8.23 9.23
CA ARG A 283 5.53 -7.03 10.06
C ARG A 283 4.88 -5.77 9.49
N CYS A 284 4.47 -5.78 8.22
CA CYS A 284 3.86 -4.63 7.56
C CYS A 284 2.36 -4.51 7.89
N ARG A 285 2.06 -4.38 9.18
CA ARG A 285 0.72 -4.25 9.74
C ARG A 285 0.55 -2.90 10.42
N GLY A 286 -0.45 -2.15 9.99
CA GLY A 286 -0.72 -0.80 10.51
C GLY A 286 -0.97 -0.76 12.02
N VAL A 287 -1.68 -1.73 12.54
CA VAL A 287 -1.97 -1.84 13.99
C VAL A 287 -0.69 -1.86 14.85
N ASP A 288 0.41 -2.39 14.34
CA ASP A 288 1.68 -2.47 15.03
C ASP A 288 2.62 -1.28 14.71
N LEU A 289 2.36 -0.59 13.61
CA LEU A 289 3.23 0.45 13.04
C LEU A 289 2.74 1.87 13.36
N PHE A 290 1.47 2.18 13.08
CA PHE A 290 0.93 3.54 13.26
C PHE A 290 1.06 4.09 14.68
N PRO A 291 0.94 3.28 15.76
CA PRO A 291 1.18 3.77 17.12
C PRO A 291 2.60 4.28 17.36
N LYS A 292 3.56 3.88 16.53
CA LYS A 292 4.98 4.30 16.64
C LYS A 292 5.26 5.61 15.91
N LEU A 293 4.40 6.02 14.98
CA LEU A 293 4.55 7.27 14.24
C LEU A 293 4.20 8.46 15.14
N ARG A 294 5.19 9.29 15.45
CA ARG A 294 5.07 10.44 16.34
C ARG A 294 5.17 11.79 15.61
N VAL A 295 5.58 11.76 14.33
CA VAL A 295 5.63 12.95 13.48
C VAL A 295 4.23 13.45 13.16
N PRO A 296 4.05 14.73 12.81
CA PRO A 296 2.77 15.22 12.30
C PRO A 296 2.26 14.37 11.16
N ALA A 297 0.98 14.05 11.16
CA ALA A 297 0.39 13.10 10.23
C ALA A 297 -0.94 13.59 9.65
N LEU A 298 -1.10 13.43 8.32
CA LEU A 298 -2.34 13.69 7.59
C LEU A 298 -2.85 12.37 7.00
N VAL A 299 -4.12 12.09 7.20
CA VAL A 299 -4.85 10.98 6.56
C VAL A 299 -5.90 11.58 5.64
N VAL A 300 -5.84 11.27 4.35
CA VAL A 300 -6.82 11.69 3.34
C VAL A 300 -7.47 10.45 2.74
N GLN A 301 -8.79 10.45 2.67
CA GLN A 301 -9.56 9.34 2.11
C GLN A 301 -10.56 9.84 1.07
N SER A 302 -10.52 9.23 -0.11
CA SER A 302 -11.52 9.43 -1.16
C SER A 302 -12.83 8.75 -0.81
N THR A 303 -13.96 9.48 -0.97
CA THR A 303 -15.29 8.96 -0.58
C THR A 303 -15.87 7.93 -1.56
N ALA A 304 -15.37 7.89 -2.81
CA ALA A 304 -15.82 6.94 -3.82
C ALA A 304 -14.81 5.80 -4.10
N ASP A 305 -13.86 5.57 -3.19
CA ASP A 305 -12.87 4.48 -3.30
C ASP A 305 -13.55 3.11 -3.17
N GLN A 306 -13.21 2.19 -4.08
CA GLN A 306 -13.77 0.83 -4.15
C GLN A 306 -12.89 -0.24 -3.51
N GLY A 307 -11.82 0.11 -2.83
CA GLY A 307 -10.90 -0.84 -2.18
C GLY A 307 -10.33 -0.38 -0.85
N VAL A 308 -10.29 0.94 -0.59
CA VAL A 308 -10.03 1.52 0.73
C VAL A 308 -11.29 2.26 1.18
N PHE A 309 -11.74 1.96 2.37
CA PHE A 309 -13.03 2.43 2.85
C PHE A 309 -12.89 3.45 3.97
N PRO A 310 -13.92 4.26 4.26
CA PRO A 310 -13.87 5.26 5.32
C PRO A 310 -13.46 4.71 6.69
N SER A 311 -13.85 3.46 7.02
CA SER A 311 -13.44 2.83 8.27
C SER A 311 -11.93 2.54 8.31
N ASP A 312 -11.30 2.25 7.16
CA ASP A 312 -9.86 2.01 7.09
C ASP A 312 -9.09 3.28 7.40
N ALA A 313 -9.52 4.42 6.83
CA ALA A 313 -8.90 5.73 7.09
C ALA A 313 -9.06 6.17 8.56
N ARG A 314 -10.26 5.97 9.15
CA ARG A 314 -10.49 6.23 10.58
C ARG A 314 -9.59 5.37 11.45
N ALA A 315 -9.48 4.08 11.15
CA ALA A 315 -8.62 3.16 11.91
C ALA A 315 -7.14 3.55 11.81
N ILE A 316 -6.66 3.99 10.65
CA ILE A 316 -5.31 4.53 10.49
C ILE A 316 -5.14 5.77 11.38
N HIS A 317 -6.02 6.79 11.20
CA HIS A 317 -5.96 8.03 11.97
C HIS A 317 -5.98 7.78 13.47
N ASP A 318 -6.92 6.97 13.96
CA ASP A 318 -7.10 6.74 15.39
C ASP A 318 -5.91 6.02 16.02
N SER A 319 -5.25 5.11 15.27
CA SER A 319 -4.09 4.36 15.71
C SER A 319 -2.78 5.15 15.65
N LEU A 320 -2.70 6.26 14.89
CA LEU A 320 -1.49 7.09 14.83
C LEU A 320 -1.09 7.60 16.22
N GLY A 321 0.18 7.38 16.57
CA GLY A 321 0.75 7.83 17.85
C GLY A 321 1.11 9.32 17.89
N SER A 322 0.92 10.05 16.80
CA SER A 322 1.10 11.49 16.74
C SER A 322 0.02 12.25 17.51
N ASN A 323 0.41 13.34 18.19
CA ASN A 323 -0.53 14.29 18.78
C ASN A 323 -1.03 15.35 17.76
N ASP A 324 -0.27 15.56 16.67
CA ASP A 324 -0.65 16.42 15.54
C ASP A 324 -1.06 15.50 14.39
N LYS A 325 -2.35 15.16 14.34
CA LYS A 325 -2.92 14.30 13.32
C LYS A 325 -4.25 14.83 12.81
N THR A 326 -4.43 14.77 11.50
CA THR A 326 -5.61 15.28 10.79
C THR A 326 -6.20 14.14 9.94
N LEU A 327 -7.53 14.08 9.87
CA LEU A 327 -8.28 13.19 8.97
C LEU A 327 -9.19 14.03 8.09
N GLU A 328 -9.04 13.87 6.78
CA GLU A 328 -9.86 14.57 5.79
C GLU A 328 -10.49 13.56 4.81
N PHE A 329 -11.72 13.85 4.41
CA PHE A 329 -12.43 13.13 3.37
C PHE A 329 -12.59 14.03 2.16
N VAL A 330 -12.19 13.53 0.99
CA VAL A 330 -12.29 14.24 -0.28
C VAL A 330 -13.14 13.44 -1.25
N ARG A 331 -13.84 14.12 -2.15
CA ARG A 331 -14.54 13.43 -3.22
C ARG A 331 -13.53 12.85 -4.21
N GLY A 332 -13.74 11.64 -4.69
CA GLY A 332 -12.88 11.01 -5.69
C GLY A 332 -12.80 9.50 -5.54
N ARG A 333 -12.18 8.86 -6.53
CA ARG A 333 -11.83 7.45 -6.55
C ARG A 333 -10.42 7.23 -6.01
N HIS A 334 -9.93 6.00 -6.10
CA HIS A 334 -8.66 5.57 -5.49
C HIS A 334 -7.43 6.38 -5.94
N TYR A 335 -7.33 6.70 -7.21
CA TYR A 335 -6.22 7.48 -7.80
C TYR A 335 -6.69 8.82 -8.37
N PHE A 336 -7.92 9.24 -8.06
CA PHE A 336 -8.55 10.45 -8.62
C PHE A 336 -8.63 10.41 -10.14
N GLU A 337 -8.67 9.21 -10.71
CA GLU A 337 -8.77 8.98 -12.13
C GLU A 337 -10.04 9.62 -12.70
N ASP A 338 -9.88 10.27 -13.86
CA ASP A 338 -10.93 10.97 -14.58
C ASP A 338 -11.56 12.16 -13.82
N ASP A 339 -10.90 12.68 -12.76
CA ASP A 339 -11.38 13.84 -11.98
C ASP A 339 -10.23 14.80 -11.61
N ASP A 340 -9.84 15.65 -12.58
CA ASP A 340 -8.77 16.64 -12.38
C ASP A 340 -9.09 17.65 -11.26
N ALA A 341 -10.38 17.92 -11.02
CA ALA A 341 -10.79 18.82 -9.96
C ALA A 341 -10.56 18.22 -8.59
N ALA A 342 -10.92 16.94 -8.40
CA ALA A 342 -10.65 16.22 -7.16
C ALA A 342 -9.14 16.02 -6.93
N LEU A 343 -8.37 15.75 -7.98
CA LEU A 343 -6.91 15.69 -7.90
C LEU A 343 -6.31 17.04 -7.48
N THR A 344 -6.83 18.14 -8.00
CA THR A 344 -6.40 19.48 -7.62
C THR A 344 -6.73 19.76 -6.16
N GLU A 345 -7.93 19.43 -5.71
CA GLU A 345 -8.38 19.61 -4.33
C GLU A 345 -7.49 18.86 -3.34
N VAL A 346 -7.20 17.58 -3.59
CA VAL A 346 -6.34 16.80 -2.69
C VAL A 346 -4.90 17.32 -2.70
N ALA A 347 -4.40 17.79 -3.84
CA ALA A 347 -3.06 18.36 -3.92
C ALA A 347 -2.98 19.71 -3.16
N ASP A 348 -4.01 20.54 -3.25
CA ASP A 348 -4.11 21.79 -2.47
C ASP A 348 -4.18 21.51 -0.97
N LEU A 349 -5.00 20.55 -0.55
CA LEU A 349 -5.12 20.12 0.83
C LEU A 349 -3.77 19.66 1.41
N VAL A 350 -3.10 18.74 0.71
CA VAL A 350 -1.80 18.20 1.14
C VAL A 350 -0.74 19.30 1.17
N ALA A 351 -0.72 20.19 0.17
CA ALA A 351 0.22 21.29 0.11
C ALA A 351 0.01 22.30 1.25
N ALA A 352 -1.23 22.69 1.51
CA ALA A 352 -1.58 23.63 2.59
C ALA A 352 -1.22 23.05 3.96
N TRP A 353 -1.62 21.80 4.23
CA TRP A 353 -1.28 21.10 5.47
C TRP A 353 0.23 21.00 5.70
N THR A 354 0.99 20.73 4.63
CA THR A 354 2.46 20.67 4.68
C THR A 354 3.06 22.04 4.95
N ALA A 355 2.60 23.09 4.26
CA ALA A 355 3.10 24.45 4.43
C ALA A 355 2.97 24.96 5.86
N GLU A 356 1.86 24.68 6.54
CA GLU A 356 1.63 25.05 7.94
C GLU A 356 2.69 24.46 8.89
N ARG A 357 3.33 23.36 8.53
CA ARG A 357 4.28 22.62 9.38
C ARG A 357 5.74 22.74 8.95
N THR A 358 5.96 23.37 7.81
CA THR A 358 7.34 23.54 7.26
C THR A 358 7.73 25.02 7.09
N GLY A 359 6.84 25.92 7.33
CA GLY A 359 6.81 27.34 7.57
C GLY A 359 7.72 28.26 6.89
#